data_2549f5e5533fbdac1db5d5e306fc0bc3
#
_entry.id   2549f5e5533fbdac1db5d5e306fc0bc3
#
_cell.length_a   1.000
_cell.length_b   1.000
_cell.length_c   1.000
_cell.angle_alpha   90.00
_cell.angle_beta   90.00
_cell.angle_gamma   90.00
#
_symmetry.space_group_name_H-M   'P 1'
#
loop_
_entity.id
_entity.type
_entity.pdbx_description
1 polymer ?
#
loop_
_entity_poly.entity_id
_entity_poly.type
_entity_poly.pdbx_seq_one_letter_code
_entity_poly.pdbx_strand_id
1 'polypeptide(L)'
;PNQAKMWSYQSMAHGADSLMYFRYRGATKGAEQFCYGVIDADNVKRRKFYEVQSFFRDISNYKEAMEAPIKNEVAIHWRLSESSDRAFC
;
A
#
# COMPACT_ATOMS: atom_id res chain seq x y z
N PRO A 1 13.66 5.05 2.17
CA PRO A 1 13.24 5.62 0.90
C PRO A 1 12.60 4.58 -0.02
N ASN A 2 11.57 4.95 -0.74
CA ASN A 2 10.87 4.09 -1.71
C ASN A 2 10.18 2.85 -1.13
N GLN A 3 10.00 2.78 0.16
CA GLN A 3 9.37 1.64 0.83
C GLN A 3 7.90 1.47 0.43
N ALA A 4 7.14 2.56 0.42
CA ALA A 4 5.75 2.54 0.01
C ALA A 4 5.60 2.11 -1.45
N LYS A 5 6.48 2.60 -2.31
CA LYS A 5 6.50 2.21 -3.72
C LYS A 5 6.84 0.72 -3.89
N MET A 6 7.83 0.25 -3.16
CA MET A 6 8.25 -1.16 -3.19
C MET A 6 7.11 -2.09 -2.75
N TRP A 7 6.44 -1.79 -1.65
CA TRP A 7 5.31 -2.59 -1.16
C TRP A 7 4.16 -2.61 -2.15
N SER A 8 3.92 -1.50 -2.82
CA SER A 8 2.88 -1.42 -3.84
C SER A 8 3.19 -2.33 -5.02
N TYR A 9 4.42 -2.30 -5.53
CA TYR A 9 4.85 -3.21 -6.57
C TYR A 9 4.82 -4.67 -6.14
N GLN A 10 5.24 -4.95 -4.91
CA GLN A 10 5.19 -6.30 -4.36
C GLN A 10 3.76 -6.84 -4.35
N SER A 11 2.81 -6.04 -3.90
CA SER A 11 1.40 -6.43 -3.87
C SER A 11 0.87 -6.73 -5.28
N MET A 12 1.19 -5.87 -6.23
CA MET A 12 0.79 -6.08 -7.63
C MET A 12 1.44 -7.34 -8.22
N ALA A 13 2.71 -7.57 -7.91
CA ALA A 13 3.43 -8.75 -8.39
C ALA A 13 2.84 -10.04 -7.83
N HIS A 14 2.23 -10.01 -6.66
CA HIS A 14 1.54 -11.14 -6.04
C HIS A 14 0.07 -11.25 -6.41
N GLY A 15 -0.41 -10.46 -7.35
CA GLY A 15 -1.73 -10.59 -7.93
C GLY A 15 -2.82 -9.71 -7.36
N ALA A 16 -2.46 -8.64 -6.66
CA ALA A 16 -3.46 -7.69 -6.20
C ALA A 16 -4.12 -6.98 -7.38
N ASP A 17 -5.44 -6.97 -7.39
CA ASP A 17 -6.21 -6.30 -8.44
C ASP A 17 -6.41 -4.82 -8.16
N SER A 18 -6.26 -4.42 -6.93
CA SER A 18 -6.37 -3.01 -6.51
C SER A 18 -5.49 -2.74 -5.31
N LEU A 19 -5.16 -1.48 -5.12
CA LEU A 19 -4.41 -1.02 -3.96
C LEU A 19 -5.11 0.19 -3.36
N MET A 20 -5.24 0.17 -2.05
CA MET A 20 -5.77 1.29 -1.29
C MET A 20 -4.80 1.63 -0.17
N TYR A 21 -4.58 2.92 0.04
CA TYR A 21 -3.72 3.38 1.11
C TYR A 21 -4.56 3.89 2.28
N PHE A 22 -4.33 3.37 3.44
CA PHE A 22 -4.90 3.91 4.66
C PHE A 22 -3.83 4.76 5.32
N ARG A 23 -4.06 6.00 5.47
CA ARG A 23 -5.16 6.90 5.06
C ARG A 23 -4.54 8.06 4.29
N TYR A 24 -5.35 8.88 3.67
CA TYR A 24 -4.82 10.01 2.90
C TYR A 24 -4.09 11.00 3.80
N ARG A 25 -4.72 11.43 4.89
CA ARG A 25 -4.13 12.36 5.85
C ARG A 25 -4.18 11.78 7.26
N GLY A 26 -3.08 11.94 8.00
CA GLY A 26 -3.01 11.51 9.38
C GLY A 26 -4.02 12.25 10.27
N ALA A 27 -4.58 11.52 11.23
CA ALA A 27 -5.51 12.09 12.20
C ALA A 27 -4.76 12.94 13.23
N THR A 28 -5.40 14.00 13.71
CA THR A 28 -4.85 14.86 14.77
C THR A 28 -5.41 14.51 16.14
N LYS A 29 -6.44 13.66 16.19
CA LYS A 29 -7.13 13.26 17.42
C LYS A 29 -7.45 11.78 17.40
N GLY A 30 -7.69 11.22 18.56
CA GLY A 30 -8.07 9.83 18.72
C GLY A 30 -6.88 8.90 18.97
N ALA A 31 -7.15 7.60 19.03
CA ALA A 31 -6.14 6.60 19.35
C ALA A 31 -5.03 6.50 18.30
N GLU A 32 -5.32 6.85 17.07
CA GLU A 32 -4.37 6.80 15.96
C GLU A 32 -3.91 8.20 15.51
N GLN A 33 -3.87 9.14 16.46
CA GLN A 33 -3.40 10.47 16.11
C GLN A 33 -1.93 10.45 15.67
N PHE A 34 -1.62 11.26 14.66
CA PHE A 34 -0.29 11.37 14.05
C PHE A 34 0.27 10.08 13.46
N CYS A 35 -0.52 9.01 13.44
CA CYS A 35 -0.17 7.76 12.76
C CYS A 35 -0.60 7.82 11.31
N TYR A 36 0.04 7.08 10.46
CA TYR A 36 -0.35 6.81 9.07
C TYR A 36 -0.82 8.05 8.28
N GLY A 37 -0.59 7.99 7.02
CA GLY A 37 -1.08 8.97 6.06
C GLY A 37 -0.16 9.07 4.87
N VAL A 38 -0.77 9.25 3.70
CA VAL A 38 -0.01 9.57 2.49
C VAL A 38 0.56 10.98 2.60
N ILE A 39 -0.23 11.90 3.15
CA ILE A 39 0.24 13.21 3.56
C ILE A 39 0.17 13.33 5.08
N ASP A 40 0.96 14.23 5.63
CA ASP A 40 0.95 14.47 7.06
C ASP A 40 -0.25 15.33 7.48
N ALA A 41 -0.48 15.42 8.79
CA ALA A 41 -1.63 16.13 9.34
C ALA A 41 -1.65 17.63 8.96
N ASP A 42 -0.49 18.19 8.64
CA ASP A 42 -0.34 19.57 8.19
C ASP A 42 -0.62 19.78 6.70
N ASN A 43 -1.06 18.76 5.99
CA ASN A 43 -1.33 18.75 4.56
C ASN A 43 -0.10 18.96 3.66
N VAL A 44 1.09 18.76 4.19
CA VAL A 44 2.32 18.93 3.42
C VAL A 44 2.62 17.63 2.66
N LYS A 45 2.88 17.76 1.38
CA LYS A 45 3.31 16.65 0.53
C LYS A 45 4.78 16.36 0.79
N ARG A 46 5.08 15.21 1.37
CA ARG A 46 6.43 14.78 1.64
C ARG A 46 6.79 13.54 0.84
N ARG A 47 7.92 12.95 1.12
CA ARG A 47 8.48 11.82 0.37
C ARG A 47 7.45 10.73 0.05
N LYS A 48 6.70 10.26 1.03
CA LYS A 48 5.74 9.16 0.82
C LYS A 48 4.62 9.52 -0.16
N PHE A 49 4.19 10.78 -0.19
CA PHE A 49 3.23 11.24 -1.20
C PHE A 49 3.80 11.07 -2.61
N TYR A 50 5.04 11.49 -2.81
CA TYR A 50 5.67 11.41 -4.14
C TYR A 50 5.98 9.96 -4.54
N GLU A 51 6.29 9.10 -3.59
CA GLU A 51 6.46 7.68 -3.84
C GLU A 51 5.16 7.04 -4.35
N VAL A 52 4.04 7.34 -3.70
CA VAL A 52 2.72 6.84 -4.10
C VAL A 52 2.33 7.42 -5.46
N GLN A 53 2.55 8.71 -5.67
CA GLN A 53 2.28 9.37 -6.95
C GLN A 53 3.08 8.71 -8.08
N SER A 54 4.35 8.46 -7.84
CA SER A 54 5.23 7.80 -8.81
C SER A 54 4.73 6.39 -9.16
N PHE A 55 4.29 5.64 -8.14
CA PHE A 55 3.74 4.32 -8.35
C PHE A 55 2.49 4.35 -9.24
N PHE A 56 1.55 5.24 -8.99
CA PHE A 56 0.34 5.36 -9.81
C PHE A 56 0.65 5.81 -11.23
N ARG A 57 1.67 6.62 -11.40
CA ARG A 57 2.15 7.00 -12.74
C ARG A 57 2.69 5.79 -13.48
N ASP A 58 3.48 4.95 -12.81
CA ASP A 58 4.05 3.74 -13.39
C ASP A 58 2.95 2.75 -13.79
N ILE A 59 1.90 2.59 -12.97
CA ILE A 59 0.77 1.73 -13.30
C ILE A 59 0.11 2.20 -14.61
N SER A 60 -0.08 3.50 -14.78
CA SER A 60 -0.66 4.04 -16.00
C SER A 60 0.19 3.74 -17.22
N ASN A 61 1.52 3.73 -17.07
CA ASN A 61 2.45 3.45 -18.18
C ASN A 61 2.56 1.95 -18.48
N TYR A 62 2.38 1.07 -17.49
CA TYR A 62 2.56 -0.37 -17.60
C TYR A 62 1.26 -1.14 -17.34
N LYS A 63 0.14 -0.57 -17.76
CA LYS A 63 -1.19 -1.10 -17.47
C LYS A 63 -1.36 -2.57 -17.89
N GLU A 64 -0.94 -2.92 -19.08
CA GLU A 64 -1.09 -4.29 -19.59
C GLU A 64 -0.35 -5.30 -18.73
N ALA A 65 0.87 -4.99 -18.32
CA ALA A 65 1.66 -5.87 -17.46
C ALA A 65 1.02 -6.00 -16.06
N MET A 66 0.46 -4.91 -15.54
CA MET A 66 -0.17 -4.90 -14.22
C MET A 66 -1.51 -5.65 -14.19
N GLU A 67 -2.20 -5.73 -15.32
CA GLU A 67 -3.47 -6.43 -15.45
C GLU A 67 -3.30 -7.90 -15.84
N ALA A 68 -2.10 -8.35 -16.14
CA ALA A 68 -1.83 -9.72 -16.54
C ALA A 68 -2.16 -10.69 -15.40
N PRO A 69 -2.85 -11.81 -15.69
CA PRO A 69 -3.17 -12.78 -14.65
C PRO A 69 -1.94 -13.58 -14.23
N ILE A 70 -1.90 -13.96 -12.97
CA ILE A 70 -0.87 -14.86 -12.45
C ILE A 70 -1.35 -16.29 -12.68
N LYS A 71 -0.48 -17.10 -13.28
CA LYS A 71 -0.75 -18.51 -13.50
C LYS A 71 -0.13 -19.32 -12.37
N ASN A 72 -0.97 -19.94 -11.57
CA ASN A 72 -0.54 -20.77 -10.47
C ASN A 72 -1.03 -22.19 -10.69
N GLU A 73 -0.14 -23.17 -10.50
CA GLU A 73 -0.46 -24.60 -10.63
C GLU A 73 -0.80 -25.23 -9.28
N VAL A 74 -0.34 -24.63 -8.19
CA VAL A 74 -0.51 -25.13 -6.82
C VAL A 74 -0.99 -24.03 -5.91
N ALA A 75 -1.88 -24.36 -5.00
CA ALA A 75 -2.37 -23.43 -3.96
C ALA A 75 -1.98 -23.95 -2.58
N ILE A 76 -1.52 -23.07 -1.73
CA ILE A 76 -1.25 -23.36 -0.32
C ILE A 76 -2.27 -22.60 0.50
N HIS A 77 -3.06 -23.35 1.27
CA HIS A 77 -3.97 -22.73 2.24
C HIS A 77 -3.24 -22.52 3.54
N TRP A 78 -3.13 -21.26 3.93
CA TRP A 78 -2.52 -20.87 5.19
C TRP A 78 -3.53 -20.11 6.03
N ARG A 79 -3.61 -20.45 7.31
CA ARG A 79 -4.53 -19.82 8.23
C ARG A 79 -3.78 -19.37 9.48
N LEU A 80 -3.97 -18.13 9.84
CA LEU A 80 -3.51 -17.60 11.11
C LEU A 80 -4.55 -17.95 12.18
N SER A 81 -4.17 -18.76 13.17
CA SER A 81 -5.10 -19.22 14.21
C SER A 81 -5.30 -18.21 15.33
N GLU A 82 -4.39 -17.29 15.49
CA GLU A 82 -4.46 -16.23 16.50
C GLU A 82 -4.23 -14.89 15.85
N SER A 83 -5.06 -13.95 16.25
CA SER A 83 -4.89 -12.57 15.86
C SER A 83 -4.16 -11.85 16.98
N SER A 84 -2.88 -11.64 16.80
CA SER A 84 -2.08 -10.76 17.66
C SER A 84 -1.87 -9.42 17.00
N ASP A 85 -2.57 -9.17 15.92
CA ASP A 85 -2.34 -8.00 15.10
C ASP A 85 -2.77 -6.74 15.83
N ARG A 86 -1.81 -5.90 16.05
CA ARG A 86 -2.03 -4.58 16.62
C ARG A 86 -1.46 -3.56 15.66
N ALA A 87 -2.24 -2.56 15.39
CA ALA A 87 -1.75 -1.43 14.63
C ALA A 87 -0.85 -0.58 15.51
N PHE A 88 0.38 -0.42 15.10
CA PHE A 88 1.33 0.49 15.74
C PHE A 88 1.73 1.59 14.78
N CYS A 89 1.91 2.75 15.33
CA CYS A 89 2.40 3.90 14.56
C CYS A 89 3.91 3.90 14.44
#